data_a86566fef311681fc1dd366b76ae851c
#
_entry.id   a86566fef311681fc1dd366b76ae851c
#
_cell.length_a   1.000
_cell.length_b   1.000
_cell.length_c   1.000
_cell.angle_alpha   90.00
_cell.angle_beta   90.00
_cell.angle_gamma   90.00
#
_symmetry.space_group_name_H-M   'P 1'
#
loop_
_entity.id
_entity.type
_entity.pdbx_description
1 polymer ?
#
loop_
_entity_poly.entity_id
_entity_poly.type
_entity_poly.pdbx_seq_one_letter_code
_entity_poly.pdbx_strand_id
1 'polypeptide(L)'
;MAVTNDHSPTPSTLRHAERNVLAFLASHGAPIVFALLLWYVLWWGHTPKVQTVEDAMQHVSWVGVIALVYVALQARAVLAQPRSGVVHSLIEILVSLLPLFVVGYAGIDWLRGRNELNVFQVIVMVQATLATLIDVVIFTWFSLRLNKLSIQAVETHAHRS
;
A
#
# COMPACT_ATOMS: atom_id res chain seq x y z
N MET A 1 29.07 21.52 -38.43
CA MET A 1 27.68 21.89 -38.16
C MET A 1 27.14 20.83 -37.19
N ALA A 2 27.03 21.18 -35.91
CA ALA A 2 26.45 20.29 -34.88
C ALA A 2 24.98 20.58 -34.82
N VAL A 3 24.13 19.59 -35.18
CA VAL A 3 22.68 19.63 -35.01
C VAL A 3 22.42 19.31 -33.56
N THR A 4 22.18 20.32 -32.71
CA THR A 4 21.66 20.17 -31.37
C THR A 4 20.20 19.79 -31.51
N ASN A 5 19.90 18.50 -31.34
CA ASN A 5 18.52 17.99 -31.15
C ASN A 5 18.01 18.49 -29.80
N ASP A 6 17.36 19.63 -29.78
CA ASP A 6 16.66 20.18 -28.63
C ASP A 6 15.36 19.41 -28.48
N HIS A 7 15.37 18.27 -27.72
CA HIS A 7 14.22 17.49 -27.36
C HIS A 7 13.55 18.10 -26.12
N SER A 8 13.09 19.34 -26.24
CA SER A 8 12.16 19.88 -25.22
C SER A 8 10.84 19.09 -25.30
N PRO A 9 10.38 18.48 -24.19
CA PRO A 9 9.14 17.68 -24.19
C PRO A 9 7.96 18.58 -24.57
N THR A 10 7.16 18.12 -25.54
CA THR A 10 5.98 18.86 -25.98
C THR A 10 4.95 18.96 -24.85
N PRO A 11 4.12 20.06 -24.77
CA PRO A 11 3.13 20.26 -23.72
C PRO A 11 2.12 19.09 -23.60
N SER A 12 1.89 18.34 -24.67
CA SER A 12 1.05 17.14 -24.67
C SER A 12 1.68 15.97 -23.93
N THR A 13 2.99 15.76 -24.05
CA THR A 13 3.71 14.68 -23.36
C THR A 13 3.76 14.92 -21.86
N LEU A 14 3.92 16.17 -21.42
CA LEU A 14 3.90 16.55 -20.01
C LEU A 14 2.52 16.29 -19.37
N ARG A 15 1.42 16.67 -20.05
CA ARG A 15 0.06 16.38 -19.54
C ARG A 15 -0.26 14.90 -19.47
N HIS A 16 0.25 14.08 -20.40
CA HIS A 16 0.11 12.63 -20.31
C HIS A 16 0.91 12.04 -19.14
N ALA A 17 2.13 12.52 -18.90
CA ALA A 17 2.94 12.09 -17.77
C ALA A 17 2.28 12.46 -16.42
N GLU A 18 1.78 13.69 -16.28
CA GLU A 18 1.05 14.12 -15.08
C GLU A 18 -0.19 13.27 -14.79
N ARG A 19 -0.99 12.98 -15.81
CA ARG A 19 -2.17 12.11 -15.66
C ARG A 19 -1.79 10.70 -15.23
N ASN A 20 -0.71 10.15 -15.75
CA ASN A 20 -0.23 8.82 -15.39
C ASN A 20 0.30 8.78 -13.94
N VAL A 21 1.02 9.82 -13.51
CA VAL A 21 1.50 9.95 -12.13
C VAL A 21 0.34 10.11 -11.15
N LEU A 22 -0.65 10.94 -11.47
CA LEU A 22 -1.85 11.11 -10.63
C LEU A 22 -2.66 9.83 -10.54
N ALA A 23 -2.84 9.10 -11.64
CA ALA A 23 -3.51 7.81 -11.65
C ALA A 23 -2.75 6.77 -10.80
N PHE A 24 -1.42 6.73 -10.91
CA PHE A 24 -0.57 5.87 -10.10
C PHE A 24 -0.68 6.21 -8.60
N LEU A 25 -0.60 7.48 -8.23
CA LEU A 25 -0.76 7.94 -6.84
C LEU A 25 -2.16 7.68 -6.31
N ALA A 26 -3.20 7.81 -7.15
CA ALA A 26 -4.57 7.50 -6.75
C ALA A 26 -4.78 6.01 -6.46
N SER A 27 -4.06 5.13 -7.15
CA SER A 27 -4.17 3.67 -6.97
C SER A 27 -3.21 3.12 -5.91
N HIS A 28 -1.99 3.67 -5.82
CA HIS A 28 -0.92 3.11 -4.98
C HIS A 28 -0.50 4.04 -3.82
N GLY A 29 -1.10 5.23 -3.73
CA GLY A 29 -0.72 6.23 -2.74
C GLY A 29 -0.96 5.78 -1.29
N ALA A 30 -2.03 5.04 -1.03
CA ALA A 30 -2.38 4.62 0.33
C ALA A 30 -1.30 3.73 0.98
N PRO A 31 -0.78 2.66 0.34
CA PRO A 31 0.32 1.86 0.92
C PRO A 31 1.60 2.65 1.10
N ILE A 32 1.94 3.53 0.15
CA ILE A 32 3.14 4.36 0.22
C ILE A 32 3.05 5.33 1.40
N VAL A 33 1.93 6.05 1.54
CA VAL A 33 1.72 6.99 2.64
C VAL A 33 1.71 6.24 3.98
N PHE A 34 1.06 5.08 4.04
CA PHE A 34 1.03 4.26 5.25
C PHE A 34 2.43 3.75 5.63
N ALA A 35 3.22 3.28 4.67
CA ALA A 35 4.60 2.88 4.89
C ALA A 35 5.49 4.04 5.38
N LEU A 36 5.33 5.25 4.83
CA LEU A 36 6.04 6.45 5.28
C LEU A 36 5.64 6.87 6.69
N LEU A 37 4.36 6.80 7.03
CA LEU A 37 3.89 7.05 8.39
C LEU A 37 4.47 6.05 9.40
N LEU A 38 4.49 4.76 9.04
CA LEU A 38 5.11 3.72 9.87
C LEU A 38 6.60 3.97 10.04
N TRP A 39 7.29 4.29 8.96
CA TRP A 39 8.71 4.65 9.02
C TRP A 39 8.94 5.81 9.99
N TYR A 40 8.17 6.88 9.86
CA TYR A 40 8.26 8.05 10.73
C TYR A 40 8.02 7.67 12.20
N VAL A 41 6.97 6.93 12.52
CA VAL A 41 6.64 6.53 13.90
C VAL A 41 7.70 5.61 14.50
N LEU A 42 8.26 4.70 13.70
CA LEU A 42 9.21 3.69 14.21
C LEU A 42 10.62 4.24 14.43
N TRP A 43 11.04 5.25 13.66
CA TRP A 43 12.42 5.77 13.75
C TRP A 43 12.53 7.22 14.22
N TRP A 44 11.58 8.08 13.86
CA TRP A 44 11.74 9.53 14.06
C TRP A 44 10.63 10.16 14.90
N GLY A 45 9.53 9.47 15.13
CA GLY A 45 8.39 10.01 15.84
C GLY A 45 8.66 10.18 17.32
N HIS A 46 8.24 11.32 17.87
CA HIS A 46 8.07 11.50 19.31
C HIS A 46 6.85 10.66 19.73
N THR A 47 7.12 9.40 20.04
CA THR A 47 6.06 8.49 20.44
C THR A 47 5.61 8.79 21.86
N PRO A 48 4.29 8.74 22.13
CA PRO A 48 3.79 8.94 23.48
C PRO A 48 4.39 7.90 24.42
N LYS A 49 4.82 8.35 25.60
CA LYS A 49 5.27 7.44 26.67
C LYS A 49 4.02 6.77 27.25
N VAL A 50 3.77 5.58 26.80
CA VAL A 50 2.70 4.74 27.32
C VAL A 50 3.15 4.17 28.65
N GLN A 51 2.55 4.64 29.75
CA GLN A 51 2.87 4.17 31.10
C GLN A 51 1.77 3.27 31.67
N THR A 52 0.55 3.41 31.19
CA THR A 52 -0.60 2.67 31.67
C THR A 52 -1.32 1.92 30.54
N VAL A 53 -2.10 0.91 30.91
CA VAL A 53 -2.95 0.17 29.94
C VAL A 53 -4.00 1.09 29.33
N GLU A 54 -4.51 2.07 30.09
CA GLU A 54 -5.48 3.04 29.59
C GLU A 54 -4.90 3.96 28.53
N ASP A 55 -3.69 4.49 28.76
CA ASP A 55 -2.97 5.27 27.76
C ASP A 55 -2.71 4.44 26.49
N ALA A 56 -2.33 3.17 26.68
CA ALA A 56 -2.15 2.25 25.56
C ALA A 56 -3.44 2.10 24.75
N MET A 57 -4.59 1.86 25.40
CA MET A 57 -5.88 1.67 24.73
C MET A 57 -6.33 2.90 23.94
N GLN A 58 -6.16 4.11 24.47
CA GLN A 58 -6.50 5.33 23.79
C GLN A 58 -5.68 5.51 22.49
N HIS A 59 -4.39 5.26 22.55
CA HIS A 59 -3.50 5.41 21.41
C HIS A 59 -3.69 4.29 20.38
N VAL A 60 -3.94 3.06 20.84
CA VAL A 60 -4.29 1.90 20.00
C VAL A 60 -5.54 2.17 19.16
N SER A 61 -6.55 2.82 19.75
CA SER A 61 -7.78 3.15 19.03
C SER A 61 -7.53 4.06 17.83
N TRP A 62 -6.69 5.09 17.97
CA TRP A 62 -6.33 5.98 16.86
C TRP A 62 -5.55 5.26 15.76
N VAL A 63 -4.57 4.44 16.14
CA VAL A 63 -3.79 3.65 15.16
C VAL A 63 -4.71 2.65 14.46
N GLY A 64 -5.66 2.04 15.18
CA GLY A 64 -6.67 1.17 14.61
C GLY A 64 -7.57 1.87 13.58
N VAL A 65 -7.99 3.10 13.85
CA VAL A 65 -8.76 3.92 12.90
C VAL A 65 -7.93 4.20 11.63
N ILE A 66 -6.67 4.58 11.77
CA ILE A 66 -5.77 4.82 10.62
C ILE A 66 -5.60 3.54 9.80
N ALA A 67 -5.40 2.39 10.45
CA ALA A 67 -5.29 1.10 9.78
C ALA A 67 -6.58 0.71 9.04
N LEU A 68 -7.75 0.96 9.63
CA LEU A 68 -9.05 0.73 8.97
C LEU A 68 -9.26 1.64 7.76
N VAL A 69 -8.90 2.92 7.87
CA VAL A 69 -8.96 3.87 6.74
C VAL A 69 -8.03 3.39 5.62
N TYR A 70 -6.83 2.93 5.95
CA TYR A 70 -5.90 2.35 4.98
C TYR A 70 -6.54 1.17 4.23
N VAL A 71 -7.08 0.17 4.96
CA VAL A 71 -7.73 -1.00 4.35
C VAL A 71 -8.94 -0.60 3.49
N ALA A 72 -9.75 0.36 3.95
CA ALA A 72 -10.90 0.86 3.18
C ALA A 72 -10.49 1.56 1.87
N LEU A 73 -9.42 2.36 1.90
CA LEU A 73 -8.87 3.01 0.70
C LEU A 73 -8.34 1.99 -0.29
N GLN A 74 -7.67 0.95 0.19
CA GLN A 74 -7.17 -0.14 -0.65
C GLN A 74 -8.31 -0.96 -1.27
N ALA A 75 -9.31 -1.33 -0.49
CA ALA A 75 -10.49 -2.03 -1.01
C ALA A 75 -11.19 -1.22 -2.11
N ARG A 76 -11.32 0.11 -1.94
CA ARG A 76 -11.86 1.01 -2.96
C ARG A 76 -10.99 1.04 -4.22
N ALA A 77 -9.67 1.10 -4.08
CA ALA A 77 -8.75 1.11 -5.21
C ALA A 77 -8.89 -0.17 -6.05
N VAL A 78 -8.95 -1.34 -5.41
CA VAL A 78 -9.14 -2.65 -6.07
C VAL A 78 -10.47 -2.71 -6.84
N LEU A 79 -11.55 -2.15 -6.27
CA LEU A 79 -12.87 -2.15 -6.92
C LEU A 79 -12.98 -1.17 -8.08
N ALA A 80 -12.21 -0.07 -8.07
CA ALA A 80 -12.28 0.99 -9.07
C ALA A 80 -11.39 0.74 -10.30
N GLN A 81 -10.44 -0.19 -10.24
CA GLN A 81 -9.48 -0.39 -11.33
C GLN A 81 -10.04 -1.26 -12.46
N PRO A 82 -10.00 -0.79 -13.73
CA PRO A 82 -10.16 -1.66 -14.88
C PRO A 82 -8.97 -2.62 -14.93
N ARG A 83 -9.25 -3.89 -15.22
CA ARG A 83 -8.27 -4.99 -15.24
C ARG A 83 -7.10 -4.69 -16.15
N SER A 84 -5.98 -4.42 -15.56
CA SER A 84 -4.67 -4.31 -16.20
C SER A 84 -3.96 -5.67 -16.08
N GLY A 85 -3.10 -5.99 -17.05
CA GLY A 85 -2.48 -7.31 -17.16
C GLY A 85 -1.66 -7.76 -15.93
N VAL A 86 -1.16 -8.99 -15.97
CA VAL A 86 -0.44 -9.68 -14.88
C VAL A 86 0.69 -8.84 -14.26
N VAL A 87 1.44 -8.09 -15.08
CA VAL A 87 2.54 -7.23 -14.61
C VAL A 87 2.04 -6.13 -13.67
N HIS A 88 0.90 -5.52 -13.98
CA HIS A 88 0.33 -4.47 -13.13
C HIS A 88 -0.12 -5.03 -11.78
N SER A 89 -0.75 -6.20 -11.78
CA SER A 89 -1.14 -6.89 -10.54
C SER A 89 0.04 -7.26 -9.66
N LEU A 90 1.20 -7.62 -10.24
CA LEU A 90 2.41 -7.87 -9.47
C LEU A 90 2.96 -6.60 -8.82
N ILE A 91 2.97 -5.48 -9.55
CA ILE A 91 3.38 -4.19 -9.00
C ILE A 91 2.47 -3.78 -7.85
N GLU A 92 1.15 -3.96 -7.99
CA GLU A 92 0.18 -3.67 -6.92
C GLU A 92 0.46 -4.48 -5.67
N ILE A 93 0.69 -5.79 -5.79
CA ILE A 93 1.03 -6.65 -4.66
C ILE A 93 2.32 -6.18 -3.99
N LEU A 94 3.36 -5.87 -4.77
CA LEU A 94 4.63 -5.40 -4.22
C LEU A 94 4.49 -4.07 -3.47
N VAL A 95 3.70 -3.14 -3.99
CA VAL A 95 3.45 -1.86 -3.34
C VAL A 95 2.61 -2.04 -2.08
N SER A 96 1.60 -2.92 -2.09
CA SER A 96 0.79 -3.24 -0.90
C SER A 96 1.60 -3.90 0.22
N LEU A 97 2.72 -4.56 -0.10
CA LEU A 97 3.62 -5.15 0.88
C LEU A 97 4.61 -4.14 1.51
N LEU A 98 4.73 -2.91 1.00
CA LEU A 98 5.66 -1.90 1.54
C LEU A 98 5.52 -1.69 3.06
N PRO A 99 4.33 -1.53 3.64
CA PRO A 99 4.18 -1.39 5.10
C PRO A 99 4.76 -2.60 5.85
N LEU A 100 4.59 -3.81 5.33
CA LEU A 100 5.12 -5.03 5.94
C LEU A 100 6.65 -5.08 5.89
N PHE A 101 7.27 -4.59 4.81
CA PHE A 101 8.73 -4.45 4.74
C PHE A 101 9.27 -3.47 5.77
N VAL A 102 8.59 -2.33 5.97
CA VAL A 102 8.97 -1.34 6.99
C VAL A 102 8.90 -1.96 8.39
N VAL A 103 7.80 -2.65 8.72
CA VAL A 103 7.64 -3.32 10.01
C VAL A 103 8.67 -4.43 10.19
N GLY A 104 8.89 -5.26 9.16
CA GLY A 104 9.89 -6.33 9.20
C GLY A 104 11.31 -5.81 9.43
N TYR A 105 11.68 -4.71 8.76
CA TYR A 105 12.96 -4.06 8.96
C TYR A 105 13.12 -3.51 10.38
N ALA A 106 12.08 -2.84 10.92
CA ALA A 106 12.07 -2.37 12.31
C ALA A 106 12.23 -3.51 13.32
N GLY A 107 11.56 -4.65 13.08
CA GLY A 107 11.69 -5.85 13.91
C GLY A 107 13.11 -6.42 13.88
N ILE A 108 13.76 -6.46 12.72
CA ILE A 108 15.16 -6.91 12.59
C ILE A 108 16.11 -5.96 13.33
N ASP A 109 15.91 -4.63 13.21
CA ASP A 109 16.72 -3.63 13.91
C ASP A 109 16.57 -3.75 15.42
N TRP A 110 15.36 -4.00 15.90
CA TRP A 110 15.08 -4.25 17.32
C TRP A 110 15.80 -5.52 17.81
N LEU A 111 15.67 -6.64 17.09
CA LEU A 111 16.35 -7.90 17.44
C LEU A 111 17.88 -7.76 17.47
N ARG A 112 18.44 -6.86 16.67
CA ARG A 112 19.87 -6.55 16.65
C ARG A 112 20.31 -5.57 17.74
N GLY A 113 19.37 -5.09 18.57
CA GLY A 113 19.66 -4.09 19.61
C GLY A 113 20.03 -2.71 19.08
N ARG A 114 19.71 -2.41 17.82
CA ARG A 114 19.99 -1.11 17.19
C ARG A 114 18.90 -0.07 17.44
N ASN A 115 17.69 -0.52 17.70
CA ASN A 115 16.55 0.32 17.97
C ASN A 115 15.79 -0.22 19.20
N GLU A 116 15.54 0.67 20.18
CA GLU A 116 14.70 0.34 21.34
C GLU A 116 13.26 0.71 21.01
N LEU A 117 12.42 -0.29 20.82
CA LEU A 117 11.00 -0.09 20.57
C LEU A 117 10.26 0.05 21.89
N ASN A 118 9.47 1.10 22.04
CA ASN A 118 8.55 1.22 23.15
C ASN A 118 7.24 0.43 22.92
N VAL A 119 6.44 0.27 23.97
CA VAL A 119 5.19 -0.50 23.91
C VAL A 119 4.24 0.02 22.82
N PHE A 120 4.16 1.34 22.65
CA PHE A 120 3.33 1.95 21.61
C PHE A 120 3.79 1.54 20.21
N GLN A 121 5.10 1.58 19.93
CA GLN A 121 5.66 1.17 18.63
C GLN A 121 5.41 -0.31 18.34
N VAL A 122 5.50 -1.19 19.34
CA VAL A 122 5.18 -2.61 19.19
C VAL A 122 3.71 -2.79 18.82
N ILE A 123 2.79 -2.06 19.48
CA ILE A 123 1.36 -2.11 19.16
C ILE A 123 1.11 -1.63 17.72
N VAL A 124 1.74 -0.53 17.31
CA VAL A 124 1.67 -0.02 15.93
C VAL A 124 2.14 -1.07 14.92
N MET A 125 3.26 -1.75 15.21
CA MET A 125 3.78 -2.83 14.35
C MET A 125 2.78 -3.97 14.21
N VAL A 126 2.18 -4.43 15.30
CA VAL A 126 1.19 -5.52 15.28
C VAL A 126 -0.04 -5.11 14.46
N GLN A 127 -0.59 -3.92 14.69
CA GLN A 127 -1.77 -3.43 13.95
C GLN A 127 -1.45 -3.21 12.47
N ALA A 128 -0.29 -2.65 12.14
CA ALA A 128 0.13 -2.47 10.76
C ALA A 128 0.32 -3.81 10.04
N THR A 129 0.90 -4.80 10.72
CA THR A 129 1.04 -6.16 10.17
C THR A 129 -0.32 -6.77 9.87
N LEU A 130 -1.27 -6.71 10.83
CA LEU A 130 -2.62 -7.23 10.63
C LEU A 130 -3.35 -6.52 9.49
N ALA A 131 -3.30 -5.18 9.44
CA ALA A 131 -3.92 -4.41 8.38
C ALA A 131 -3.37 -4.77 7.00
N THR A 132 -2.04 -4.89 6.88
CA THR A 132 -1.38 -5.25 5.60
C THR A 132 -1.70 -6.69 5.20
N LEU A 133 -1.75 -7.64 6.13
CA LEU A 133 -2.13 -9.02 5.83
C LEU A 133 -3.58 -9.10 5.36
N ILE A 134 -4.50 -8.38 6.01
CA ILE A 134 -5.90 -8.30 5.59
C ILE A 134 -6.00 -7.73 4.16
N ASP A 135 -5.26 -6.64 3.88
CA ASP A 135 -5.22 -6.02 2.56
C ASP A 135 -4.74 -7.01 1.49
N VAL A 136 -3.61 -7.68 1.70
CA VAL A 136 -3.06 -8.67 0.76
C VAL A 136 -4.02 -9.85 0.55
N VAL A 137 -4.65 -10.35 1.61
CA VAL A 137 -5.62 -11.46 1.50
C VAL A 137 -6.84 -11.03 0.70
N ILE A 138 -7.42 -9.86 1.01
CA ILE A 138 -8.58 -9.31 0.30
C ILE A 138 -8.22 -9.09 -1.17
N PHE A 139 -7.09 -8.44 -1.46
CA PHE A 139 -6.62 -8.18 -2.82
C PHE A 139 -6.47 -9.49 -3.61
N THR A 140 -5.78 -10.48 -3.06
CA THR A 140 -5.55 -11.78 -3.70
C THR A 140 -6.86 -12.50 -3.96
N TRP A 141 -7.76 -12.53 -2.98
CA TRP A 141 -9.09 -13.14 -3.12
C TRP A 141 -9.91 -12.51 -4.24
N PHE A 142 -10.02 -11.18 -4.26
CA PHE A 142 -10.77 -10.47 -5.31
C PHE A 142 -10.15 -10.66 -6.67
N SER A 143 -8.82 -10.60 -6.80
CA SER A 143 -8.12 -10.81 -8.07
C SER A 143 -8.37 -12.20 -8.63
N LEU A 144 -8.30 -13.23 -7.81
CA LEU A 144 -8.59 -14.62 -8.23
C LEU A 144 -10.05 -14.80 -8.65
N ARG A 145 -11.00 -14.25 -7.90
CA ARG A 145 -12.43 -14.37 -8.20
C ARG A 145 -12.80 -13.65 -9.49
N LEU A 146 -12.27 -12.45 -9.70
CA LEU A 146 -12.50 -11.68 -10.92
C LEU A 146 -11.90 -12.36 -12.16
N ASN A 147 -10.71 -12.97 -12.04
CA ASN A 147 -10.11 -13.73 -13.13
C ASN A 147 -10.96 -14.94 -13.53
N LYS A 148 -11.50 -15.69 -12.55
CA LYS A 148 -12.44 -16.79 -12.85
C LYS A 148 -13.67 -16.32 -13.64
N LEU A 149 -14.29 -15.22 -13.22
CA LEU A 149 -15.46 -14.67 -13.91
C LEU A 149 -15.17 -14.21 -15.33
N SER A 150 -13.96 -13.67 -15.59
CA SER A 150 -13.57 -13.26 -16.95
C SER A 150 -13.36 -14.44 -17.87
N ILE A 151 -12.77 -15.54 -17.39
CA ILE A 151 -12.58 -16.77 -18.18
C ILE A 151 -13.96 -17.36 -18.54
N GLN A 152 -14.87 -17.48 -17.57
CA GLN A 152 -16.23 -17.98 -17.81
C GLN A 152 -17.02 -17.12 -18.80
N ALA A 153 -16.87 -15.79 -18.77
CA ALA A 153 -17.51 -14.90 -19.72
C ALA A 153 -17.01 -15.10 -21.16
N VAL A 154 -15.70 -15.34 -21.33
CA VAL A 154 -15.10 -15.61 -22.65
C VAL A 154 -15.58 -16.97 -23.20
N GLU A 155 -15.61 -18.01 -22.36
CA GLU A 155 -16.09 -19.34 -22.75
C GLU A 155 -17.57 -19.31 -23.16
N THR A 156 -18.43 -18.60 -22.43
CA THR A 156 -19.85 -18.47 -22.77
C THR A 156 -20.09 -17.70 -24.10
N HIS A 157 -19.23 -16.75 -24.43
CA HIS A 157 -19.31 -16.07 -25.73
C HIS A 157 -18.80 -16.96 -26.88
N ALA A 158 -17.75 -17.74 -26.68
CA ALA A 158 -17.21 -18.65 -27.69
C ALA A 158 -18.16 -19.81 -28.03
N HIS A 159 -19.04 -20.22 -27.12
CA HIS A 159 -20.06 -21.25 -27.38
C HIS A 159 -21.34 -20.73 -28.04
N ARG A 160 -21.50 -19.42 -28.17
CA ARG A 160 -22.68 -18.78 -28.82
C ARG A 160 -22.42 -18.28 -30.24
N SER A 161 -21.17 -18.28 -30.67
CA SER A 161 -20.75 -17.98 -32.07
C SER A 161 -20.54 -19.23 -32.88
#